data_7935d4bb543048d947c3793663e2b017
#
_entry.id   7935d4bb543048d947c3793663e2b017
#
_cell.length_a   1.000
_cell.length_b   1.000
_cell.length_c   1.000
_cell.angle_alpha   90.00
_cell.angle_beta   90.00
_cell.angle_gamma   90.00
#
_symmetry.space_group_name_H-M   'P 1'
#
loop_
_entity.id
_entity.type
_entity.pdbx_description
1 polymer ?
#
loop_
_entity_poly.entity_id
_entity_poly.type
_entity_poly.pdbx_seq_one_letter_code
_entity_poly.pdbx_strand_id
1 'polypeptide(L)'
;YIKSKLISRIGSTISLNNIKIADLSCGRGGDIKKYLSIRNKISFILGLDISGNINEAAQRYHYEASSKPPALFLQFDTSKSLEDRAGCLGDSKDKLDICDTMLDIIFKKTKSYPKKYKSIQKRYSGIAMGGFDIVSSQFSLHYYFKDELTLRGFCENVKYLCSSGGYFIGTCYDGMKLMKTFAKQDTDTLEMRDSFGSLIYQIKKRYTITDFSYNQDDISDMFGQEIEVFMASIGQHITE
;
A
#
# COMPACT_ATOMS: atom_id res chain seq x y z
N TYR A 1 12.88 6.29 8.45
CA TYR A 1 12.94 7.75 8.65
C TYR A 1 11.91 8.50 7.80
N ILE A 2 11.91 8.33 6.45
CA ILE A 2 10.99 9.05 5.53
C ILE A 2 9.53 8.76 5.84
N LYS A 3 9.13 7.48 5.87
CA LYS A 3 7.76 7.05 6.21
C LYS A 3 7.30 7.59 7.56
N SER A 4 8.15 7.50 8.59
CA SER A 4 7.80 7.97 9.93
C SER A 4 7.54 9.49 9.95
N LYS A 5 8.37 10.29 9.25
CA LYS A 5 8.15 11.73 9.11
C LYS A 5 6.85 12.05 8.37
N LEU A 6 6.58 11.36 7.25
CA LEU A 6 5.38 11.57 6.45
C LEU A 6 4.12 11.27 7.27
N ILE A 7 4.07 10.10 7.90
CA ILE A 7 2.92 9.64 8.71
C ILE A 7 2.72 10.55 9.92
N SER A 8 3.79 10.93 10.62
CA SER A 8 3.70 11.85 11.75
C SER A 8 3.22 13.24 11.34
N ARG A 9 3.71 13.77 10.21
CA ARG A 9 3.29 15.06 9.67
C ARG A 9 1.79 15.06 9.36
N ILE A 10 1.29 14.05 8.64
CA ILE A 10 -0.13 13.99 8.30
C ILE A 10 -1.00 13.84 9.56
N GLY A 11 -0.57 13.02 10.53
CA GLY A 11 -1.25 12.88 11.81
C GLY A 11 -1.33 14.19 12.59
N SER A 12 -0.34 15.08 12.43
CA SER A 12 -0.37 16.44 13.05
C SER A 12 -1.24 17.43 12.29
N THR A 13 -1.46 17.20 10.99
CA THR A 13 -2.30 18.07 10.13
C THR A 13 -3.78 17.80 10.36
N ILE A 14 -4.15 16.55 10.64
CA ILE A 14 -5.54 16.15 10.85
C ILE A 14 -5.96 16.53 12.28
N SER A 15 -6.96 17.39 12.40
CA SER A 15 -7.51 17.82 13.71
C SER A 15 -8.53 16.82 14.29
N LEU A 16 -8.91 15.78 13.54
CA LEU A 16 -9.92 14.81 13.96
C LEU A 16 -9.39 13.87 15.04
N ASN A 17 -10.26 13.56 15.99
CA ASN A 17 -10.14 12.38 16.84
C ASN A 17 -10.91 11.23 16.16
N ASN A 18 -10.43 10.00 16.19
CA ASN A 18 -11.02 8.85 15.53
C ASN A 18 -10.70 8.72 14.03
N ILE A 19 -9.43 8.82 13.69
CA ILE A 19 -8.89 8.68 12.33
C ILE A 19 -9.05 7.23 11.84
N LYS A 20 -9.54 7.07 10.60
CA LYS A 20 -9.55 5.80 9.87
C LYS A 20 -8.42 5.77 8.84
N ILE A 21 -7.67 4.68 8.79
CA ILE A 21 -6.53 4.51 7.89
C ILE A 21 -6.78 3.30 6.98
N ALA A 22 -6.60 3.47 5.65
CA ALA A 22 -6.48 2.38 4.69
C ALA A 22 -5.03 2.33 4.18
N ASP A 23 -4.38 1.18 4.35
CA ASP A 23 -3.05 0.90 3.80
C ASP A 23 -3.19 -0.06 2.62
N LEU A 24 -2.92 0.43 1.40
CA LEU A 24 -3.18 -0.29 0.14
C LEU A 24 -2.06 -1.26 -0.27
N SER A 25 -1.00 -1.35 0.50
CA SER A 25 0.14 -2.24 0.27
C SER A 25 0.85 -2.46 1.60
N CYS A 26 0.11 -3.00 2.58
CA CYS A 26 0.57 -3.08 3.96
C CYS A 26 1.68 -4.12 4.19
N GLY A 27 1.90 -5.04 3.24
CA GLY A 27 2.90 -6.10 3.30
C GLY A 27 2.81 -6.88 4.62
N ARG A 28 3.93 -6.99 5.30
CA ARG A 28 4.05 -7.63 6.63
C ARG A 28 3.66 -6.68 7.78
N GLY A 29 3.00 -5.55 7.52
CA GLY A 29 2.58 -4.59 8.54
C GLY A 29 3.71 -3.72 9.10
N GLY A 30 4.72 -3.39 8.29
CA GLY A 30 5.90 -2.60 8.72
C GLY A 30 5.58 -1.16 9.17
N ASP A 31 4.41 -0.64 8.79
CA ASP A 31 4.00 0.72 9.10
C ASP A 31 2.96 0.81 10.25
N ILE A 32 2.47 -0.33 10.75
CA ILE A 32 1.48 -0.42 11.84
C ILE A 32 1.91 0.41 13.06
N LYS A 33 3.16 0.24 13.56
CA LYS A 33 3.69 1.03 14.69
C LYS A 33 3.63 2.53 14.44
N LYS A 34 3.91 2.95 13.20
CA LYS A 34 3.91 4.36 12.82
C LYS A 34 2.48 4.93 12.83
N TYR A 35 1.50 4.16 12.34
CA TYR A 35 0.10 4.54 12.43
C TYR A 35 -0.36 4.67 13.88
N LEU A 36 -0.07 3.66 14.71
CA LEU A 36 -0.44 3.65 16.12
C LEU A 36 0.25 4.77 16.93
N SER A 37 1.36 5.34 16.45
CA SER A 37 2.07 6.46 17.08
C SER A 37 1.50 7.84 16.72
N ILE A 38 0.49 7.94 15.85
CA ILE A 38 -0.18 9.21 15.55
C ILE A 38 -0.86 9.71 16.83
N ARG A 39 -0.68 10.99 17.16
CA ARG A 39 -1.23 11.59 18.39
C ARG A 39 -2.75 11.50 18.49
N ASN A 40 -3.42 11.54 17.33
CA ASN A 40 -4.86 11.43 17.25
C ASN A 40 -5.27 9.96 17.38
N LYS A 41 -6.40 9.72 18.00
CA LYS A 41 -6.88 8.36 18.24
C LYS A 41 -7.27 7.71 16.91
N ILE A 42 -6.61 6.61 16.56
CA ILE A 42 -7.00 5.77 15.44
C ILE A 42 -8.25 4.98 15.83
N SER A 43 -9.26 5.00 14.98
CA SER A 43 -10.52 4.28 15.19
C SER A 43 -10.65 3.00 14.37
N PHE A 44 -9.97 2.94 13.21
CA PHE A 44 -9.97 1.76 12.36
C PHE A 44 -8.75 1.71 11.44
N ILE A 45 -8.22 0.52 11.19
CA ILE A 45 -7.17 0.27 10.20
C ILE A 45 -7.65 -0.82 9.24
N LEU A 46 -7.65 -0.53 7.94
CA LEU A 46 -7.80 -1.50 6.87
C LEU A 46 -6.43 -1.69 6.20
N GLY A 47 -5.87 -2.89 6.26
CA GLY A 47 -4.66 -3.26 5.53
C GLY A 47 -5.01 -4.18 4.36
N LEU A 48 -4.59 -3.81 3.17
CA LEU A 48 -4.73 -4.58 1.94
C LEU A 48 -3.35 -4.89 1.38
N ASP A 49 -3.14 -6.10 0.88
CA ASP A 49 -1.90 -6.48 0.21
C ASP A 49 -2.14 -7.65 -0.75
N ILE A 50 -1.46 -7.63 -1.89
CA ILE A 50 -1.54 -8.71 -2.88
C ILE A 50 -0.87 -9.99 -2.39
N SER A 51 0.14 -9.86 -1.52
CA SER A 51 0.93 -10.99 -1.04
C SER A 51 0.26 -11.78 0.08
N GLY A 52 0.63 -13.05 0.22
CA GLY A 52 0.22 -13.89 1.36
C GLY A 52 0.76 -13.44 2.73
N ASN A 53 1.62 -12.42 2.77
CA ASN A 53 2.20 -11.87 4.01
C ASN A 53 1.16 -11.16 4.91
N ILE A 54 -0.06 -11.04 4.44
CA ILE A 54 -1.16 -10.40 5.19
C ILE A 54 -1.40 -11.02 6.57
N ASN A 55 -1.13 -12.31 6.72
CA ASN A 55 -1.23 -13.01 8.02
C ASN A 55 -0.16 -12.50 9.00
N GLU A 56 1.05 -12.20 8.52
CA GLU A 56 2.11 -11.62 9.35
C GLU A 56 1.73 -10.20 9.81
N ALA A 57 1.09 -9.41 8.94
CA ALA A 57 0.58 -8.09 9.30
C ALA A 57 -0.45 -8.18 10.43
N ALA A 58 -1.40 -9.12 10.32
CA ALA A 58 -2.40 -9.36 11.35
C ALA A 58 -1.78 -9.82 12.68
N GLN A 59 -0.81 -10.74 12.64
CA GLN A 59 -0.07 -11.19 13.83
C GLN A 59 0.72 -10.05 14.46
N ARG A 60 1.47 -9.28 13.67
CA ARG A 60 2.22 -8.10 14.15
C ARG A 60 1.29 -7.10 14.81
N TYR A 61 0.15 -6.80 14.20
CA TYR A 61 -0.87 -5.95 14.80
C TYR A 61 -1.35 -6.51 16.15
N HIS A 62 -1.53 -7.83 16.24
CA HIS A 62 -1.94 -8.50 17.48
C HIS A 62 -0.91 -8.32 18.60
N TYR A 63 0.39 -8.27 18.32
CA TYR A 63 1.45 -8.15 19.35
C TYR A 63 1.78 -6.69 19.73
N GLU A 64 1.48 -5.70 18.90
CA GLU A 64 2.02 -4.34 19.03
C GLU A 64 1.35 -3.46 20.09
N ALA A 65 0.16 -3.72 20.53
CA ALA A 65 -0.52 -2.83 21.47
C ALA A 65 -1.46 -3.53 22.44
N SER A 66 -1.53 -3.06 23.68
CA SER A 66 -2.48 -3.49 24.71
C SER A 66 -3.90 -2.94 24.51
N SER A 67 -4.03 -1.73 23.95
CA SER A 67 -5.31 -1.11 23.59
C SER A 67 -5.30 -0.78 22.09
N LYS A 68 -6.02 -1.55 21.29
CA LYS A 68 -5.98 -1.49 19.82
C LYS A 68 -7.31 -1.04 19.24
N PRO A 69 -7.29 -0.13 18.25
CA PRO A 69 -8.47 0.12 17.43
C PRO A 69 -8.88 -1.16 16.69
N PRO A 70 -10.12 -1.31 16.23
CA PRO A 70 -10.46 -2.33 15.27
C PRO A 70 -9.54 -2.29 14.06
N ALA A 71 -9.13 -3.46 13.55
CA ALA A 71 -8.35 -3.57 12.31
C ALA A 71 -8.80 -4.78 11.51
N LEU A 72 -8.65 -4.69 10.19
CA LEU A 72 -8.93 -5.75 9.24
C LEU A 72 -7.80 -5.82 8.23
N PHE A 73 -7.27 -7.01 7.99
CA PHE A 73 -6.22 -7.26 7.01
C PHE A 73 -6.72 -8.29 6.02
N LEU A 74 -6.71 -7.94 4.71
CA LEU A 74 -7.22 -8.78 3.64
C LEU A 74 -6.21 -8.92 2.50
N GLN A 75 -6.12 -10.12 1.94
CA GLN A 75 -5.35 -10.33 0.71
C GLN A 75 -6.17 -9.80 -0.47
N PHE A 76 -5.66 -8.76 -1.12
CA PHE A 76 -6.38 -8.02 -2.14
C PHE A 76 -5.41 -7.38 -3.14
N ASP A 77 -5.69 -7.52 -4.44
CA ASP A 77 -5.00 -6.80 -5.50
C ASP A 77 -5.60 -5.39 -5.65
N THR A 78 -4.91 -4.41 -5.11
CA THR A 78 -5.36 -3.02 -5.09
C THR A 78 -5.22 -2.29 -6.44
N SER A 79 -4.76 -2.96 -7.49
CA SER A 79 -4.89 -2.51 -8.87
C SER A 79 -6.26 -2.84 -9.49
N LYS A 80 -7.08 -3.62 -8.81
CA LYS A 80 -8.43 -4.03 -9.22
C LYS A 80 -9.48 -3.31 -8.39
N SER A 81 -10.66 -3.13 -8.97
CA SER A 81 -11.77 -2.43 -8.31
C SER A 81 -12.12 -3.04 -6.94
N LEU A 82 -11.97 -2.23 -5.90
CA LEU A 82 -12.39 -2.59 -4.54
C LEU A 82 -13.91 -2.48 -4.40
N GLU A 83 -14.53 -1.57 -5.11
CA GLU A 83 -15.98 -1.41 -5.13
C GLU A 83 -16.68 -2.67 -5.67
N ASP A 84 -16.13 -3.27 -6.73
CA ASP A 84 -16.66 -4.48 -7.37
C ASP A 84 -16.09 -5.78 -6.80
N ARG A 85 -15.22 -5.70 -5.79
CA ARG A 85 -14.52 -6.85 -5.18
C ARG A 85 -13.58 -7.62 -6.13
N ALA A 86 -13.28 -7.04 -7.28
CA ALA A 86 -12.49 -7.69 -8.34
C ALA A 86 -11.05 -8.06 -7.91
N GLY A 87 -10.54 -7.42 -6.86
CA GLY A 87 -9.20 -7.67 -6.33
C GLY A 87 -9.14 -8.66 -5.17
N CYS A 88 -10.25 -9.26 -4.72
CA CYS A 88 -10.24 -10.28 -3.67
C CYS A 88 -9.38 -11.48 -4.09
N LEU A 89 -8.44 -11.88 -3.24
CA LEU A 89 -7.51 -12.98 -3.49
C LEU A 89 -7.64 -14.07 -2.42
N GLY A 90 -7.32 -15.30 -2.81
CA GLY A 90 -7.31 -16.46 -1.93
C GLY A 90 -7.03 -17.73 -2.71
N ASP A 91 -6.47 -18.74 -2.05
CA ASP A 91 -6.17 -20.05 -2.61
C ASP A 91 -7.39 -20.99 -2.63
N SER A 92 -8.53 -20.53 -2.13
CA SER A 92 -9.78 -21.28 -2.08
C SER A 92 -10.97 -20.35 -2.24
N LYS A 93 -12.10 -20.92 -2.69
CA LYS A 93 -13.37 -20.19 -2.77
C LYS A 93 -13.78 -19.61 -1.41
N ASP A 94 -13.56 -20.33 -0.33
CA ASP A 94 -13.90 -19.88 1.02
C ASP A 94 -13.13 -18.60 1.40
N LYS A 95 -11.83 -18.48 1.01
CA LYS A 95 -11.04 -17.26 1.28
C LYS A 95 -11.51 -16.08 0.45
N LEU A 96 -11.87 -16.30 -0.81
CA LEU A 96 -12.49 -15.28 -1.66
C LEU A 96 -13.80 -14.79 -1.07
N ASP A 97 -14.70 -15.70 -0.67
CA ASP A 97 -15.98 -15.38 -0.04
C ASP A 97 -15.80 -14.64 1.30
N ILE A 98 -14.76 -14.97 2.05
CA ILE A 98 -14.41 -14.25 3.29
C ILE A 98 -13.98 -12.82 2.97
N CYS A 99 -13.08 -12.61 2.00
CA CYS A 99 -12.61 -11.29 1.60
C CYS A 99 -13.80 -10.41 1.19
N ASP A 100 -14.63 -10.90 0.27
CA ASP A 100 -15.82 -10.21 -0.20
C ASP A 100 -16.78 -9.87 0.95
N THR A 101 -17.12 -10.85 1.78
CA THR A 101 -18.01 -10.67 2.94
C THR A 101 -17.47 -9.63 3.94
N MET A 102 -16.14 -9.65 4.22
CA MET A 102 -15.54 -8.68 5.14
C MET A 102 -15.64 -7.26 4.60
N LEU A 103 -15.35 -7.06 3.33
CA LEU A 103 -15.51 -5.76 2.67
C LEU A 103 -16.96 -5.31 2.69
N ASP A 104 -17.90 -6.20 2.41
CA ASP A 104 -19.34 -5.89 2.49
C ASP A 104 -19.76 -5.46 3.90
N ILE A 105 -19.27 -6.13 4.93
CA ILE A 105 -19.58 -5.78 6.32
C ILE A 105 -19.06 -4.38 6.65
N ILE A 106 -17.80 -4.07 6.35
CA ILE A 106 -17.22 -2.76 6.72
C ILE A 106 -17.84 -1.60 5.95
N PHE A 107 -18.26 -1.82 4.69
CA PHE A 107 -18.96 -0.82 3.88
C PHE A 107 -20.47 -0.87 3.98
N LYS A 108 -21.03 -1.85 4.72
CA LYS A 108 -22.47 -2.05 4.93
C LYS A 108 -23.27 -2.15 3.61
N LYS A 109 -22.74 -2.90 2.65
CA LYS A 109 -23.39 -3.09 1.33
C LYS A 109 -24.65 -3.95 1.40
N THR A 110 -24.73 -4.88 2.37
CA THR A 110 -25.92 -5.73 2.60
C THR A 110 -26.47 -5.57 4.01
N LYS A 111 -27.72 -5.97 4.22
CA LYS A 111 -28.41 -5.86 5.53
C LYS A 111 -28.27 -7.14 6.36
N SER A 112 -27.98 -8.27 5.74
CA SER A 112 -27.96 -9.58 6.40
C SER A 112 -26.78 -10.42 5.93
N TYR A 113 -26.14 -11.09 6.87
CA TYR A 113 -24.99 -11.96 6.65
C TYR A 113 -25.20 -13.32 7.31
N PRO A 114 -24.53 -14.39 6.85
CA PRO A 114 -24.57 -15.70 7.50
C PRO A 114 -24.26 -15.63 9.01
N LYS A 115 -24.90 -16.50 9.79
CA LYS A 115 -24.78 -16.51 11.27
C LYS A 115 -23.33 -16.53 11.77
N LYS A 116 -22.42 -17.20 11.04
CA LYS A 116 -21.00 -17.29 11.37
C LYS A 116 -20.31 -15.92 11.46
N TYR A 117 -20.82 -14.89 10.80
CA TYR A 117 -20.27 -13.52 10.81
C TYR A 117 -20.94 -12.56 11.81
N LYS A 118 -21.89 -13.04 12.62
CA LYS A 118 -22.69 -12.17 13.51
C LYS A 118 -21.84 -11.34 14.49
N SER A 119 -20.78 -11.93 15.06
CA SER A 119 -19.88 -11.20 15.97
C SER A 119 -19.05 -10.15 15.25
N ILE A 120 -18.58 -10.46 14.05
CA ILE A 120 -17.80 -9.55 13.19
C ILE A 120 -18.72 -8.41 12.72
N GLN A 121 -19.92 -8.73 12.26
CA GLN A 121 -20.92 -7.75 11.86
C GLN A 121 -21.22 -6.76 13.00
N LYS A 122 -21.43 -7.25 14.23
CA LYS A 122 -21.67 -6.39 15.39
C LYS A 122 -20.54 -5.40 15.64
N ARG A 123 -19.28 -5.80 15.36
CA ARG A 123 -18.09 -4.98 15.64
C ARG A 123 -17.70 -4.06 14.51
N TYR A 124 -17.89 -4.48 13.26
CA TYR A 124 -17.28 -3.83 12.09
C TYR A 124 -18.29 -3.26 11.10
N SER A 125 -19.61 -3.55 11.25
CA SER A 125 -20.60 -3.13 10.25
C SER A 125 -20.61 -1.60 10.05
N GLY A 126 -20.33 -1.19 8.83
CA GLY A 126 -20.34 0.22 8.43
C GLY A 126 -19.17 1.05 8.95
N ILE A 127 -18.15 0.44 9.55
CA ILE A 127 -16.99 1.17 10.12
C ILE A 127 -16.23 1.96 9.05
N ALA A 128 -16.23 1.48 7.79
CA ALA A 128 -15.59 2.14 6.66
C ALA A 128 -16.54 3.08 5.87
N MET A 129 -17.80 3.23 6.31
CA MET A 129 -18.70 4.19 5.66
C MET A 129 -18.17 5.61 5.78
N GLY A 130 -18.32 6.38 4.70
CA GLY A 130 -17.78 7.74 4.59
C GLY A 130 -16.29 7.81 4.28
N GLY A 131 -15.66 6.67 4.05
CA GLY A 131 -14.26 6.57 3.64
C GLY A 131 -13.24 6.64 4.79
N PHE A 132 -11.99 6.84 4.42
CA PHE A 132 -10.82 6.86 5.30
C PHE A 132 -10.18 8.25 5.29
N ASP A 133 -9.74 8.72 6.45
CA ASP A 133 -9.09 10.01 6.61
C ASP A 133 -7.66 10.00 6.05
N ILE A 134 -7.04 8.82 6.06
CA ILE A 134 -5.73 8.58 5.45
C ILE A 134 -5.81 7.32 4.59
N VAL A 135 -5.47 7.46 3.30
CA VAL A 135 -5.19 6.35 2.39
C VAL A 135 -3.68 6.34 2.14
N SER A 136 -3.03 5.22 2.37
CA SER A 136 -1.56 5.10 2.37
C SER A 136 -1.07 4.03 1.41
N SER A 137 0.05 4.30 0.71
CA SER A 137 0.81 3.32 -0.08
C SER A 137 2.30 3.63 0.08
N GLN A 138 3.02 2.80 0.86
CA GLN A 138 4.37 3.13 1.32
C GLN A 138 5.43 2.21 0.71
N PHE A 139 6.29 2.75 -0.16
CA PHE A 139 7.28 2.02 -0.97
C PHE A 139 6.68 0.92 -1.85
N SER A 140 5.54 1.22 -2.46
CA SER A 140 4.80 0.29 -3.31
C SER A 140 4.08 1.00 -4.46
N LEU A 141 4.05 2.35 -4.44
CA LEU A 141 3.37 3.12 -5.48
C LEU A 141 3.96 2.85 -6.88
N HIS A 142 5.26 2.55 -6.98
CA HIS A 142 5.93 2.24 -8.23
C HIS A 142 5.41 0.96 -8.92
N TYR A 143 4.92 -0.03 -8.19
CA TYR A 143 4.33 -1.24 -8.79
C TYR A 143 3.09 -0.95 -9.65
N TYR A 144 2.38 0.14 -9.37
CA TYR A 144 1.19 0.50 -10.15
C TYR A 144 1.53 1.17 -11.48
N PHE A 145 2.78 1.57 -11.70
CA PHE A 145 3.26 2.06 -12.99
C PHE A 145 3.64 0.95 -13.98
N LYS A 146 3.25 -0.29 -13.71
CA LYS A 146 3.42 -1.42 -14.63
C LYS A 146 2.73 -1.15 -15.99
N ASP A 147 1.52 -0.66 -15.95
CA ASP A 147 0.71 -0.27 -17.11
C ASP A 147 -0.39 0.71 -16.69
N GLU A 148 -1.02 1.34 -17.69
CA GLU A 148 -2.07 2.33 -17.44
C GLU A 148 -3.27 1.75 -16.68
N LEU A 149 -3.69 0.51 -16.98
CA LEU A 149 -4.84 -0.13 -16.33
C LEU A 149 -4.57 -0.35 -14.84
N THR A 150 -3.38 -0.81 -14.51
CA THR A 150 -2.93 -1.01 -13.13
C THR A 150 -2.94 0.30 -12.34
N LEU A 151 -2.37 1.37 -12.92
CA LEU A 151 -2.36 2.69 -12.29
C LEU A 151 -3.78 3.27 -12.14
N ARG A 152 -4.61 3.14 -13.18
CA ARG A 152 -5.99 3.60 -13.15
C ARG A 152 -6.79 2.93 -12.03
N GLY A 153 -6.72 1.59 -11.95
CA GLY A 153 -7.42 0.84 -10.89
C GLY A 153 -6.97 1.24 -9.49
N PHE A 154 -5.67 1.46 -9.30
CA PHE A 154 -5.15 2.00 -8.04
C PHE A 154 -5.72 3.40 -7.72
N CYS A 155 -5.72 4.32 -8.68
CA CYS A 155 -6.26 5.67 -8.51
C CYS A 155 -7.76 5.66 -8.19
N GLU A 156 -8.52 4.77 -8.84
CA GLU A 156 -9.94 4.59 -8.55
C GLU A 156 -10.18 4.08 -7.12
N ASN A 157 -9.36 3.15 -6.65
CA ASN A 157 -9.42 2.69 -5.26
C ASN A 157 -9.06 3.79 -4.26
N VAL A 158 -8.04 4.60 -4.54
CA VAL A 158 -7.70 5.76 -3.69
C VAL A 158 -8.89 6.72 -3.64
N LYS A 159 -9.52 7.04 -4.78
CA LYS A 159 -10.71 7.89 -4.86
C LYS A 159 -11.90 7.30 -4.10
N TYR A 160 -12.13 5.99 -4.23
CA TYR A 160 -13.23 5.29 -3.56
C TYR A 160 -13.07 5.26 -2.04
N LEU A 161 -11.83 5.09 -1.57
CA LEU A 161 -11.52 4.94 -0.14
C LEU A 161 -11.35 6.28 0.57
N CYS A 162 -10.82 7.31 -0.09
CA CYS A 162 -10.51 8.58 0.57
C CYS A 162 -11.79 9.34 0.91
N SER A 163 -11.96 9.71 2.17
CA SER A 163 -13.08 10.55 2.59
C SER A 163 -12.95 11.97 2.05
N SER A 164 -14.06 12.71 2.00
CA SER A 164 -14.00 14.14 1.68
C SER A 164 -13.13 14.87 2.70
N GLY A 165 -12.10 15.59 2.22
CA GLY A 165 -11.09 16.23 3.07
C GLY A 165 -10.03 15.28 3.64
N GLY A 166 -10.04 14.01 3.26
CA GLY A 166 -9.02 13.04 3.60
C GLY A 166 -7.74 13.21 2.76
N TYR A 167 -6.73 12.44 3.09
CA TYR A 167 -5.40 12.53 2.50
C TYR A 167 -4.96 11.19 1.90
N PHE A 168 -4.41 11.24 0.69
CA PHE A 168 -3.56 10.18 0.19
C PHE A 168 -2.10 10.49 0.52
N ILE A 169 -1.38 9.52 1.07
CA ILE A 169 0.07 9.59 1.32
C ILE A 169 0.78 8.38 0.73
N GLY A 170 1.85 8.63 -0.02
CA GLY A 170 2.61 7.56 -0.66
C GLY A 170 4.10 7.85 -0.72
N THR A 171 4.89 6.81 -0.87
CA THR A 171 6.31 6.87 -1.18
C THR A 171 6.65 5.91 -2.29
N CYS A 172 7.52 6.34 -3.21
CA CYS A 172 8.02 5.52 -4.32
C CYS A 172 9.47 5.91 -4.64
N TYR A 173 10.06 5.19 -5.57
CA TYR A 173 11.31 5.63 -6.20
C TYR A 173 11.06 6.85 -7.08
N ASP A 174 12.05 7.71 -7.16
CA ASP A 174 12.09 8.81 -8.12
C ASP A 174 12.68 8.30 -9.45
N GLY A 175 11.80 7.81 -10.33
CA GLY A 175 12.18 7.23 -11.61
C GLY A 175 13.01 8.19 -12.47
N MET A 176 12.62 9.47 -12.58
CA MET A 176 13.37 10.46 -13.34
C MET A 176 14.78 10.68 -12.81
N LYS A 177 14.94 10.68 -11.48
CA LYS A 177 16.27 10.80 -10.87
C LYS A 177 17.12 9.58 -11.16
N LEU A 178 16.56 8.37 -11.06
CA LEU A 178 17.25 7.13 -11.39
C LEU A 178 17.71 7.13 -12.85
N MET A 179 16.81 7.42 -13.79
CA MET A 179 17.10 7.46 -15.21
C MET A 179 18.21 8.45 -15.56
N LYS A 180 18.14 9.68 -15.04
CA LYS A 180 19.18 10.70 -15.20
C LYS A 180 20.52 10.26 -14.60
N THR A 181 20.49 9.52 -13.51
CA THR A 181 21.71 9.02 -12.85
C THR A 181 22.35 7.92 -13.68
N PHE A 182 21.58 6.96 -14.20
CA PHE A 182 22.09 5.94 -15.11
C PHE A 182 22.73 6.55 -16.36
N ALA A 183 22.02 7.47 -17.02
CA ALA A 183 22.52 8.16 -18.22
C ALA A 183 23.81 8.96 -17.95
N LYS A 184 23.86 9.69 -16.82
CA LYS A 184 25.04 10.51 -16.46
C LYS A 184 26.28 9.66 -16.16
N GLN A 185 26.11 8.49 -15.56
CA GLN A 185 27.22 7.61 -15.16
C GLN A 185 27.57 6.58 -16.24
N ASP A 186 26.82 6.54 -17.34
CA ASP A 186 26.98 5.55 -18.41
C ASP A 186 27.08 4.11 -17.87
N THR A 187 26.15 3.76 -16.99
CA THR A 187 26.12 2.47 -16.32
C THR A 187 24.70 1.93 -16.19
N ASP A 188 24.55 0.62 -16.24
CA ASP A 188 23.29 -0.08 -15.94
C ASP A 188 23.17 -0.52 -14.49
N THR A 189 24.17 -0.19 -13.64
CA THR A 189 24.16 -0.59 -12.23
C THR A 189 24.65 0.55 -11.35
N LEU A 190 23.79 0.93 -10.39
CA LEU A 190 24.14 1.86 -9.30
C LEU A 190 24.28 1.04 -8.03
N GLU A 191 25.36 1.25 -7.28
CA GLU A 191 25.55 0.58 -6.00
C GLU A 191 26.17 1.49 -4.95
N MET A 192 25.91 1.16 -3.70
CA MET A 192 26.54 1.78 -2.55
C MET A 192 27.04 0.70 -1.61
N ARG A 193 28.27 0.86 -1.14
CA ARG A 193 28.92 -0.03 -0.17
C ARG A 193 29.26 0.75 1.09
N ASP A 194 29.32 0.05 2.21
CA ASP A 194 29.81 0.63 3.45
C ASP A 194 31.34 0.75 3.47
N SER A 195 31.90 1.28 4.56
CA SER A 195 33.36 1.45 4.74
C SER A 195 34.13 0.13 4.77
N PHE A 196 33.46 -1.01 4.92
CA PHE A 196 34.02 -2.35 4.91
C PHE A 196 33.87 -3.07 3.58
N GLY A 197 33.28 -2.41 2.57
CA GLY A 197 33.02 -2.96 1.24
C GLY A 197 31.74 -3.79 1.12
N SER A 198 30.95 -3.92 2.18
CA SER A 198 29.69 -4.65 2.14
C SER A 198 28.62 -3.87 1.36
N LEU A 199 27.87 -4.57 0.53
CA LEU A 199 26.84 -3.97 -0.30
C LEU A 199 25.66 -3.49 0.56
N ILE A 200 25.36 -2.19 0.53
CA ILE A 200 24.20 -1.58 1.22
C ILE A 200 22.98 -1.61 0.33
N TYR A 201 23.12 -1.13 -0.92
CA TYR A 201 22.10 -1.27 -1.95
C TYR A 201 22.73 -1.42 -3.33
N GLN A 202 21.96 -2.00 -4.24
CA GLN A 202 22.27 -2.06 -5.66
C GLN A 202 20.97 -1.86 -6.43
N ILE A 203 21.01 -1.05 -7.49
CA ILE A 203 19.89 -0.85 -8.41
C ILE A 203 20.41 -1.15 -9.81
N LYS A 204 19.79 -2.12 -10.49
CA LYS A 204 20.09 -2.48 -11.87
C LYS A 204 18.98 -2.04 -12.79
N LYS A 205 19.33 -1.40 -13.87
CA LYS A 205 18.44 -1.06 -14.97
C LYS A 205 18.02 -2.34 -15.70
N ARG A 206 16.72 -2.52 -15.92
CA ARG A 206 16.14 -3.65 -16.65
C ARG A 206 15.35 -3.22 -17.90
N TYR A 207 15.39 -1.94 -18.24
CA TYR A 207 14.76 -1.36 -19.41
C TYR A 207 15.79 -0.91 -20.45
N THR A 208 15.36 -0.77 -21.72
CA THR A 208 16.23 -0.42 -22.86
C THR A 208 16.06 1.03 -23.31
N ILE A 209 14.99 1.72 -22.92
CA ILE A 209 14.72 3.10 -23.33
C ILE A 209 15.81 4.01 -22.78
N THR A 210 16.35 4.86 -23.63
CA THR A 210 17.41 5.82 -23.29
C THR A 210 16.94 7.27 -23.31
N ASP A 211 15.88 7.56 -24.08
CA ASP A 211 15.28 8.90 -24.16
C ASP A 211 13.88 8.88 -23.51
N PHE A 212 13.75 9.64 -22.43
CA PHE A 212 12.50 9.84 -21.71
C PHE A 212 12.00 11.26 -21.96
N SER A 213 11.78 11.60 -23.21
CA SER A 213 11.12 12.85 -23.56
C SER A 213 9.66 12.77 -23.09
N TYR A 214 9.33 13.56 -22.06
CA TYR A 214 7.96 13.67 -21.59
C TYR A 214 7.10 14.26 -22.73
N ASN A 215 6.24 13.41 -23.29
CA ASN A 215 5.18 13.82 -24.18
C ASN A 215 3.86 13.78 -23.41
N GLN A 216 3.21 14.94 -23.22
CA GLN A 216 1.92 15.01 -22.53
C GLN A 216 0.82 14.21 -23.24
N ASP A 217 0.93 14.03 -24.55
CA ASP A 217 -0.07 13.38 -25.38
C ASP A 217 0.12 11.86 -25.44
N ASP A 218 1.33 11.35 -25.10
CA ASP A 218 1.63 9.91 -25.06
C ASP A 218 2.65 9.61 -23.95
N ILE A 219 2.14 9.03 -22.87
CA ILE A 219 2.93 8.60 -21.71
C ILE A 219 3.18 7.09 -21.69
N SER A 220 2.83 6.36 -22.77
CA SER A 220 2.93 4.90 -22.84
C SER A 220 4.32 4.38 -22.53
N ASP A 221 5.35 5.08 -23.02
CA ASP A 221 6.75 4.73 -22.80
C ASP A 221 7.22 4.89 -21.34
N MET A 222 6.43 5.54 -20.50
CA MET A 222 6.75 5.72 -19.08
C MET A 222 6.31 4.54 -18.22
N PHE A 223 5.48 3.64 -18.74
CA PHE A 223 5.02 2.47 -18.02
C PHE A 223 5.94 1.25 -18.22
N GLY A 224 5.96 0.36 -17.25
CA GLY A 224 6.62 -0.94 -17.34
C GLY A 224 8.16 -0.87 -17.38
N GLN A 225 8.76 0.24 -16.98
CA GLN A 225 10.22 0.38 -16.94
C GLN A 225 10.77 -0.24 -15.66
N GLU A 226 11.20 -1.48 -15.75
CA GLU A 226 11.62 -2.28 -14.59
C GLU A 226 13.03 -1.94 -14.12
N ILE A 227 13.22 -2.00 -12.81
CA ILE A 227 14.53 -2.01 -12.14
C ILE A 227 14.62 -3.21 -11.22
N GLU A 228 15.83 -3.75 -11.03
CA GLU A 228 16.10 -4.75 -9.99
C GLU A 228 16.78 -4.05 -8.82
N VAL A 229 16.21 -4.21 -7.64
CA VAL A 229 16.70 -3.54 -6.42
C VAL A 229 17.14 -4.58 -5.41
N PHE A 230 18.37 -4.42 -4.89
CA PHE A 230 18.85 -5.09 -3.69
C PHE A 230 19.01 -4.08 -2.57
N MET A 231 18.53 -4.42 -1.39
CA MET A 231 18.79 -3.66 -0.16
C MET A 231 19.22 -4.61 0.95
N ALA A 232 20.33 -4.31 1.61
CA ALA A 232 20.86 -5.15 2.70
C ALA A 232 19.84 -5.38 3.83
N SER A 233 18.95 -4.41 4.09
CA SER A 233 17.88 -4.54 5.09
C SER A 233 16.78 -5.54 4.72
N ILE A 234 16.66 -5.89 3.44
CA ILE A 234 15.71 -6.87 2.90
C ILE A 234 16.39 -8.21 2.66
N GLY A 235 17.69 -8.18 2.28
CA GLY A 235 18.53 -9.35 2.06
C GLY A 235 18.24 -10.12 0.77
N GLN A 236 17.46 -9.54 -0.16
CA GLN A 236 17.12 -10.17 -1.44
C GLN A 236 16.99 -9.13 -2.56
N HIS A 237 17.10 -9.60 -3.81
CA HIS A 237 16.79 -8.81 -5.00
C HIS A 237 15.28 -8.83 -5.25
N ILE A 238 14.73 -7.67 -5.59
CA ILE A 238 13.31 -7.49 -5.90
C ILE A 238 13.24 -6.74 -7.24
N THR A 239 12.39 -7.21 -8.15
CA THR A 239 12.05 -6.47 -9.37
C THR A 239 10.94 -5.48 -9.04
N GLU A 240 11.17 -4.24 -9.40
CA GLU A 240 10.32 -3.09 -9.10
C GLU A 240 9.91 -2.37 -10.39
#